data_109c299cb305bca4b7d6b0a2013d0ac8
#
_entry.id   109c299cb305bca4b7d6b0a2013d0ac8
#
_cell.length_a   1.000
_cell.length_b   1.000
_cell.length_c   1.000
_cell.angle_alpha   90.00
_cell.angle_beta   90.00
_cell.angle_gamma   90.00
#
_symmetry.space_group_name_H-M   'P 1'
#
loop_
_entity.id
_entity.type
_entity.pdbx_description
1 polymer ?
#
loop_
_entity_poly.entity_id
_entity_poly.type
_entity_poly.pdbx_seq_one_letter_code
_entity_poly.pdbx_strand_id
1 'polypeptide(L)'
;MNHTTRSLTVMAAAAAAVLLSGCLATTPTLGGNKGTVSGAAGGETAENNNSQLEKCTESLGTLAMQEDTNAPWYYSLRDYQLGSTLPVLRLMVQQSNCFVIVERGRAMNNMMTERNLQASGEMRDNSNFGKGQMVAADYTMSPSIQFAQKTGGAAAGVLTRAFGGLGALAGGMSANEASTTLLLIDNRSGVQISAAEGTSKNYDFNLFGGFFGGFAGAGGGYSNTPQGKVVVAAFADSYNQMVKALRNYKAQTVKGGLGTGGRLGVDGGTTPASKEVTAPPKP
;
A
#
# COMPACT_ATOMS: atom_id res chain seq x y z
N MET A 1 69.49 -19.97 -19.40
CA MET A 1 68.30 -19.14 -19.17
C MET A 1 67.20 -20.05 -18.61
N ASN A 2 66.90 -19.84 -17.35
CA ASN A 2 66.40 -20.86 -16.43
C ASN A 2 64.92 -21.25 -16.60
N HIS A 3 64.66 -22.54 -16.54
CA HIS A 3 63.27 -23.09 -16.53
C HIS A 3 62.37 -22.51 -15.44
N THR A 4 62.94 -22.00 -14.37
CA THR A 4 62.18 -21.36 -13.25
C THR A 4 61.58 -20.00 -13.61
N THR A 5 62.22 -19.20 -14.53
CA THR A 5 61.66 -17.92 -14.97
C THR A 5 60.53 -18.06 -15.99
N ARG A 6 60.51 -19.17 -16.74
CA ARG A 6 59.39 -19.46 -17.65
C ARG A 6 58.14 -19.94 -16.94
N SER A 7 58.29 -20.70 -15.85
CA SER A 7 57.14 -21.15 -15.06
C SER A 7 56.46 -20.00 -14.29
N LEU A 8 57.24 -19.04 -13.77
CA LEU A 8 56.70 -17.86 -13.08
C LEU A 8 55.92 -16.92 -14.01
N THR A 9 56.38 -16.72 -15.24
CA THR A 9 55.68 -15.88 -16.23
C THR A 9 54.37 -16.54 -16.72
N VAL A 10 54.33 -17.86 -16.87
CA VAL A 10 53.12 -18.58 -17.24
C VAL A 10 52.07 -18.57 -16.11
N MET A 11 52.52 -18.68 -14.84
CA MET A 11 51.62 -18.58 -13.70
C MET A 11 51.06 -17.16 -13.51
N ALA A 12 51.84 -16.13 -13.73
CA ALA A 12 51.40 -14.74 -13.66
C ALA A 12 50.41 -14.38 -14.78
N ALA A 13 50.60 -14.92 -16.00
CA ALA A 13 49.65 -14.74 -17.09
C ALA A 13 48.33 -15.49 -16.89
N ALA A 14 48.36 -16.67 -16.29
CA ALA A 14 47.15 -17.42 -15.95
C ALA A 14 46.34 -16.74 -14.84
N ALA A 15 47.01 -16.17 -13.83
CA ALA A 15 46.35 -15.42 -12.74
C ALA A 15 45.70 -14.13 -13.26
N ALA A 16 46.33 -13.41 -14.21
CA ALA A 16 45.77 -12.23 -14.83
C ALA A 16 44.52 -12.53 -15.71
N ALA A 17 44.51 -13.67 -16.39
CA ALA A 17 43.36 -14.09 -17.20
C ALA A 17 42.10 -14.45 -16.37
N VAL A 18 42.31 -14.97 -15.15
CA VAL A 18 41.15 -15.29 -14.22
C VAL A 18 40.58 -13.99 -13.61
N LEU A 19 41.38 -12.93 -13.45
CA LEU A 19 40.89 -11.65 -12.93
C LEU A 19 40.11 -10.82 -13.93
N LEU A 20 40.28 -11.05 -15.26
CA LEU A 20 39.52 -10.37 -16.29
C LEU A 20 38.17 -11.04 -16.64
N SER A 21 37.96 -12.27 -16.25
CA SER A 21 36.68 -12.96 -16.48
C SER A 21 35.55 -12.57 -15.52
N GLY A 22 35.83 -11.81 -14.47
CA GLY A 22 34.85 -11.36 -13.49
C GLY A 22 33.93 -10.21 -13.96
N CYS A 23 34.22 -9.53 -15.05
CA CYS A 23 33.43 -8.38 -15.52
C CYS A 23 32.38 -8.67 -16.60
N LEU A 24 32.22 -9.93 -17.02
CA LEU A 24 31.31 -10.29 -18.13
C LEU A 24 29.99 -10.93 -17.70
N ALA A 25 29.68 -10.98 -16.39
CA ALA A 25 28.53 -11.71 -15.87
C ALA A 25 27.36 -10.83 -15.42
N THR A 26 27.24 -9.59 -15.88
CA THR A 26 26.10 -8.75 -15.59
C THR A 26 25.24 -8.45 -16.82
N THR A 27 24.91 -9.47 -17.60
CA THR A 27 23.81 -9.33 -18.55
C THR A 27 22.51 -9.33 -17.78
N PRO A 28 21.72 -8.24 -17.80
CA PRO A 28 20.42 -8.23 -17.16
C PRO A 28 19.54 -9.32 -17.82
N THR A 29 19.06 -10.24 -17.01
CA THR A 29 18.10 -11.25 -17.46
C THR A 29 16.70 -10.69 -17.35
N LEU A 30 15.96 -10.64 -18.45
CA LEU A 30 14.53 -10.33 -18.45
C LEU A 30 13.78 -11.35 -17.58
N GLY A 31 12.98 -10.86 -16.61
CA GLY A 31 12.17 -11.72 -15.76
C GLY A 31 12.97 -12.64 -14.83
N GLY A 32 14.20 -12.28 -14.44
CA GLY A 32 15.06 -13.10 -13.60
C GLY A 32 14.55 -13.39 -12.19
N ASN A 33 13.53 -12.70 -11.72
CA ASN A 33 12.78 -13.02 -10.50
C ASN A 33 11.56 -13.89 -10.86
N LYS A 34 11.64 -15.16 -10.56
CA LYS A 34 10.52 -16.11 -10.62
C LYS A 34 9.45 -15.72 -9.58
N GLY A 35 8.69 -14.71 -9.81
CA GLY A 35 7.71 -14.23 -8.84
C GLY A 35 7.15 -12.87 -9.23
N THR A 36 7.40 -12.44 -10.50
CA THR A 36 6.80 -11.21 -11.02
C THR A 36 5.29 -11.33 -10.92
N VAL A 37 4.70 -10.45 -10.14
CA VAL A 37 3.26 -10.38 -9.93
C VAL A 37 2.68 -9.47 -10.99
N SER A 38 1.66 -9.92 -11.70
CA SER A 38 0.89 -9.10 -12.63
C SER A 38 -0.56 -8.97 -12.19
N GLY A 39 -1.24 -7.98 -12.68
CA GLY A 39 -2.67 -7.79 -12.49
C GLY A 39 -3.25 -6.98 -13.63
N ALA A 40 -4.45 -7.35 -14.04
CA ALA A 40 -5.24 -6.63 -15.02
C ALA A 40 -6.57 -6.20 -14.42
N ALA A 41 -7.27 -5.29 -15.06
CA ALA A 41 -8.63 -4.95 -14.68
C ALA A 41 -9.49 -6.22 -14.73
N GLY A 42 -10.18 -6.52 -13.63
CA GLY A 42 -10.96 -7.76 -13.49
C GLY A 42 -10.26 -8.90 -12.76
N GLY A 43 -8.93 -8.81 -12.51
CA GLY A 43 -8.19 -9.68 -11.58
C GLY A 43 -8.04 -11.15 -11.92
N GLU A 44 -8.88 -11.73 -12.79
CA GLU A 44 -8.89 -13.17 -13.09
C GLU A 44 -7.61 -13.67 -13.77
N THR A 45 -6.96 -12.79 -14.54
CA THR A 45 -5.73 -13.09 -15.29
C THR A 45 -4.45 -12.71 -14.54
N ALA A 46 -4.54 -12.41 -13.25
CA ALA A 46 -3.38 -12.07 -12.45
C ALA A 46 -2.45 -13.28 -12.26
N GLU A 47 -1.21 -13.16 -12.72
CA GLU A 47 -0.18 -14.18 -12.54
C GLU A 47 0.46 -14.08 -11.16
N ASN A 48 0.91 -15.21 -10.62
CA ASN A 48 1.55 -15.33 -9.32
C ASN A 48 0.70 -14.72 -8.18
N ASN A 49 -0.59 -14.99 -8.22
CA ASN A 49 -1.54 -14.58 -7.20
C ASN A 49 -1.06 -14.99 -5.79
N ASN A 50 -1.08 -14.05 -4.86
CA ASN A 50 -0.86 -14.38 -3.47
C ASN A 50 -2.10 -15.07 -2.88
N SER A 51 -1.91 -16.30 -2.38
CA SER A 51 -2.96 -17.07 -1.68
C SER A 51 -3.37 -16.46 -0.34
N GLN A 52 -2.58 -15.53 0.20
CA GLN A 52 -2.86 -14.82 1.45
C GLN A 52 -3.80 -13.61 1.27
N LEU A 53 -4.01 -13.16 0.02
CA LEU A 53 -4.97 -12.09 -0.25
C LEU A 53 -6.39 -12.66 -0.36
N GLU A 54 -7.32 -12.00 0.32
CA GLU A 54 -8.75 -12.23 0.14
C GLU A 54 -9.15 -11.89 -1.29
N LYS A 55 -9.97 -12.76 -1.89
CA LYS A 55 -10.44 -12.63 -3.27
C LYS A 55 -11.96 -12.53 -3.32
N CYS A 56 -12.44 -11.76 -4.28
CA CYS A 56 -13.87 -11.65 -4.57
C CYS A 56 -14.19 -12.39 -5.88
N THR A 57 -15.32 -13.08 -5.90
CA THR A 57 -15.83 -13.74 -7.11
C THR A 57 -16.32 -12.71 -8.13
N GLU A 58 -16.76 -11.54 -7.64
CA GLU A 58 -17.18 -10.39 -8.45
C GLU A 58 -16.71 -9.09 -7.79
N SER A 59 -16.54 -8.05 -8.60
CA SER A 59 -16.11 -6.74 -8.12
C SER A 59 -17.21 -6.09 -7.28
N LEU A 60 -16.82 -5.47 -6.16
CA LEU A 60 -17.69 -4.71 -5.26
C LEU A 60 -18.01 -3.31 -5.81
N GLY A 61 -17.30 -2.85 -6.82
CA GLY A 61 -17.47 -1.55 -7.45
C GLY A 61 -16.16 -0.94 -7.94
N THR A 62 -16.21 0.32 -8.33
CA THR A 62 -15.06 1.07 -8.82
C THR A 62 -14.38 1.83 -7.68
N LEU A 63 -13.05 1.83 -7.69
CA LEU A 63 -12.22 2.34 -6.62
C LEU A 63 -11.21 3.38 -7.11
N ALA A 64 -11.27 4.59 -6.57
CA ALA A 64 -10.17 5.53 -6.61
C ALA A 64 -9.27 5.36 -5.38
N MET A 65 -7.99 5.66 -5.52
CA MET A 65 -7.06 5.65 -4.40
C MET A 65 -6.46 7.03 -4.22
N GLN A 66 -6.40 7.48 -2.99
CA GLN A 66 -5.87 8.79 -2.64
C GLN A 66 -4.95 8.68 -1.42
N GLU A 67 -3.76 9.20 -1.55
CA GLU A 67 -2.74 9.30 -0.51
C GLU A 67 -2.67 10.75 -0.01
N ASP A 68 -2.73 10.93 1.30
CA ASP A 68 -2.47 12.25 1.90
C ASP A 68 -0.96 12.48 2.00
N THR A 69 -0.43 13.17 0.99
CA THR A 69 1.00 13.49 0.90
C THR A 69 1.47 14.56 1.90
N ASN A 70 0.53 15.21 2.63
CA ASN A 70 0.81 16.18 3.68
C ASN A 70 0.76 15.56 5.08
N ALA A 71 0.31 14.32 5.21
CA ALA A 71 0.26 13.63 6.48
C ALA A 71 1.67 13.35 7.04
N PRO A 72 1.88 13.43 8.37
CA PRO A 72 3.18 13.14 8.99
C PRO A 72 3.76 11.78 8.61
N TRP A 73 2.91 10.75 8.52
CA TRP A 73 3.34 9.40 8.15
C TRP A 73 3.95 9.33 6.74
N TYR A 74 3.46 10.16 5.81
CA TYR A 74 3.98 10.20 4.45
C TYR A 74 5.42 10.72 4.39
N TYR A 75 5.73 11.72 5.21
CA TYR A 75 7.11 12.21 5.35
C TYR A 75 8.03 11.16 5.95
N SER A 76 7.55 10.38 6.93
CA SER A 76 8.33 9.31 7.55
C SER A 76 8.71 8.19 6.58
N LEU A 77 7.99 8.00 5.46
CA LEU A 77 8.39 7.04 4.43
C LEU A 77 9.80 7.29 3.90
N ARG A 78 10.20 8.56 3.78
CA ARG A 78 11.53 8.95 3.27
C ARG A 78 12.65 8.49 4.20
N ASP A 79 12.42 8.49 5.50
CA ASP A 79 13.40 8.04 6.49
C ASP A 79 13.70 6.54 6.35
N TYR A 80 12.74 5.80 5.79
CA TYR A 80 12.86 4.38 5.49
C TYR A 80 13.17 4.09 4.02
N GLN A 81 13.47 5.12 3.21
CA GLN A 81 13.72 5.01 1.76
C GLN A 81 12.51 4.41 1.00
N LEU A 82 11.31 4.67 1.48
CA LEU A 82 10.06 4.24 0.87
C LEU A 82 9.43 5.41 0.09
N GLY A 83 8.77 5.08 -0.99
CA GLY A 83 8.01 6.03 -1.80
C GLY A 83 6.51 5.95 -1.53
N SER A 84 5.69 6.35 -2.52
CA SER A 84 4.23 6.21 -2.46
C SER A 84 3.80 4.76 -2.25
N THR A 85 2.76 4.56 -1.44
CA THR A 85 2.17 3.25 -1.18
C THR A 85 1.19 2.81 -2.29
N LEU A 86 0.74 3.75 -3.13
CA LEU A 86 -0.28 3.49 -4.15
C LEU A 86 0.07 2.38 -5.14
N PRO A 87 1.33 2.28 -5.67
CA PRO A 87 1.67 1.17 -6.59
C PRO A 87 1.47 -0.21 -5.94
N VAL A 88 1.84 -0.33 -4.67
CA VAL A 88 1.69 -1.57 -3.88
C VAL A 88 0.20 -1.90 -3.69
N LEU A 89 -0.58 -0.95 -3.23
CA LEU A 89 -2.01 -1.13 -3.00
C LEU A 89 -2.78 -1.42 -4.29
N ARG A 90 -2.46 -0.74 -5.40
CA ARG A 90 -3.07 -1.00 -6.70
C ARG A 90 -2.88 -2.46 -7.13
N LEU A 91 -1.68 -2.99 -6.96
CA LEU A 91 -1.42 -4.38 -7.31
C LEU A 91 -2.19 -5.35 -6.41
N MET A 92 -2.26 -5.09 -5.10
CA MET A 92 -3.07 -5.88 -4.18
C MET A 92 -4.54 -5.91 -4.60
N VAL A 93 -5.10 -4.74 -4.88
CA VAL A 93 -6.50 -4.60 -5.29
C VAL A 93 -6.77 -5.34 -6.60
N GLN A 94 -5.90 -5.20 -7.59
CA GLN A 94 -6.05 -5.90 -8.87
C GLN A 94 -5.98 -7.44 -8.70
N GLN A 95 -5.09 -7.93 -7.85
CA GLN A 95 -4.97 -9.37 -7.59
C GLN A 95 -6.14 -9.96 -6.81
N SER A 96 -6.80 -9.15 -6.01
CA SER A 96 -7.95 -9.58 -5.20
C SER A 96 -9.23 -9.74 -6.00
N ASN A 97 -9.35 -9.10 -7.16
CA ASN A 97 -10.58 -8.98 -7.96
C ASN A 97 -11.75 -8.30 -7.21
N CYS A 98 -11.48 -7.63 -6.07
CA CYS A 98 -12.56 -7.03 -5.26
C CYS A 98 -13.01 -5.65 -5.76
N PHE A 99 -12.16 -4.93 -6.49
CA PHE A 99 -12.50 -3.63 -7.05
C PHE A 99 -11.87 -3.42 -8.41
N VAL A 100 -12.56 -2.64 -9.24
CA VAL A 100 -12.00 -2.10 -10.49
C VAL A 100 -11.39 -0.73 -10.19
N ILE A 101 -10.08 -0.59 -10.39
CA ILE A 101 -9.39 0.68 -10.13
C ILE A 101 -9.69 1.68 -11.22
N VAL A 102 -10.11 2.89 -10.83
CA VAL A 102 -10.23 4.04 -11.71
C VAL A 102 -9.20 5.10 -11.34
N GLU A 103 -8.56 5.65 -12.36
CA GLU A 103 -7.49 6.63 -12.15
C GLU A 103 -8.08 8.01 -11.83
N ARG A 104 -7.62 8.59 -10.71
CA ARG A 104 -7.97 9.95 -10.26
C ARG A 104 -6.73 10.76 -9.89
N GLY A 105 -5.56 10.16 -10.02
CA GLY A 105 -4.29 10.80 -9.74
C GLY A 105 -3.67 11.50 -10.96
N ARG A 106 -2.37 11.41 -11.08
CA ARG A 106 -1.58 12.10 -12.12
C ARG A 106 -1.98 11.70 -13.54
N ALA A 107 -2.32 10.44 -13.79
CA ALA A 107 -2.72 9.98 -15.11
C ALA A 107 -4.06 10.59 -15.58
N MET A 108 -4.90 11.06 -14.65
CA MET A 108 -6.11 11.81 -15.01
C MET A 108 -5.78 13.11 -15.76
N ASN A 109 -4.67 13.77 -15.44
CA ASN A 109 -4.25 14.97 -16.14
C ASN A 109 -3.95 14.68 -17.62
N ASN A 110 -3.34 13.53 -17.92
CA ASN A 110 -3.10 13.10 -19.30
C ASN A 110 -4.42 12.86 -20.03
N MET A 111 -5.38 12.19 -19.41
CA MET A 111 -6.71 12.01 -20.00
C MET A 111 -7.41 13.33 -20.28
N MET A 112 -7.28 14.31 -19.38
CA MET A 112 -7.85 15.64 -19.61
C MET A 112 -7.13 16.38 -20.74
N THR A 113 -5.83 16.19 -20.90
CA THR A 113 -5.06 16.74 -22.03
C THR A 113 -5.57 16.16 -23.36
N GLU A 114 -5.76 14.85 -23.46
CA GLU A 114 -6.31 14.20 -24.66
C GLU A 114 -7.71 14.73 -25.01
N ARG A 115 -8.56 14.94 -24.00
CA ARG A 115 -9.90 15.53 -24.20
C ARG A 115 -9.85 16.97 -24.68
N ASN A 116 -8.89 17.75 -24.18
CA ASN A 116 -8.69 19.13 -24.63
C ASN A 116 -8.18 19.17 -26.08
N LEU A 117 -7.26 18.27 -26.46
CA LEU A 117 -6.79 18.13 -27.84
C LEU A 117 -7.93 17.75 -28.79
N GLN A 118 -8.83 16.86 -28.37
CA GLN A 118 -10.02 16.57 -29.17
C GLN A 118 -10.94 17.78 -29.30
N ALA A 119 -11.15 18.52 -28.21
CA ALA A 119 -12.01 19.70 -28.23
C ALA A 119 -11.44 20.84 -29.11
N SER A 120 -10.10 20.90 -29.28
CA SER A 120 -9.43 21.86 -30.17
C SER A 120 -9.49 21.47 -31.64
N GLY A 121 -9.89 20.25 -31.98
CA GLY A 121 -9.92 19.74 -33.36
C GLY A 121 -8.58 19.24 -33.89
N GLU A 122 -7.54 19.19 -33.09
CA GLU A 122 -6.17 18.70 -33.47
C GLU A 122 -6.10 17.19 -33.59
N MET A 123 -7.08 16.46 -33.08
CA MET A 123 -7.05 15.00 -33.13
C MET A 123 -7.52 14.47 -34.48
N ARG A 124 -6.99 13.31 -34.84
CA ARG A 124 -7.43 12.57 -36.02
C ARG A 124 -8.92 12.27 -35.96
N ASP A 125 -9.60 12.29 -37.12
CA ASP A 125 -11.00 11.90 -37.25
C ASP A 125 -11.26 10.53 -36.63
N ASN A 126 -12.41 10.38 -35.97
CA ASN A 126 -12.84 9.19 -35.24
C ASN A 126 -12.05 8.87 -33.93
N SER A 127 -11.20 9.76 -33.45
CA SER A 127 -10.66 9.69 -32.08
C SER A 127 -11.78 10.07 -31.10
N ASN A 128 -12.33 9.09 -30.40
CA ASN A 128 -13.53 9.32 -29.59
C ASN A 128 -13.18 9.47 -28.10
N PHE A 129 -12.91 10.70 -27.66
CA PHE A 129 -12.71 11.09 -26.26
C PHE A 129 -13.86 11.96 -25.72
N GLY A 130 -15.09 11.70 -26.15
CA GLY A 130 -16.27 12.50 -25.86
C GLY A 130 -16.73 12.53 -24.40
N LYS A 131 -17.77 13.28 -24.14
CA LYS A 131 -18.44 13.33 -22.84
C LYS A 131 -19.11 11.99 -22.52
N GLY A 132 -19.19 11.64 -21.22
CA GLY A 132 -19.91 10.44 -20.77
C GLY A 132 -19.11 9.13 -20.82
N GLN A 133 -17.83 9.16 -21.19
CA GLN A 133 -16.99 7.95 -21.28
C GLN A 133 -16.19 7.63 -20.00
N MET A 134 -16.09 8.57 -19.07
CA MET A 134 -15.35 8.34 -17.82
C MET A 134 -16.22 7.57 -16.83
N VAL A 135 -15.65 6.47 -16.33
CA VAL A 135 -16.27 5.70 -15.25
C VAL A 135 -16.13 6.48 -13.94
N ALA A 136 -17.22 6.61 -13.20
CA ALA A 136 -17.20 7.20 -11.87
C ALA A 136 -16.45 6.30 -10.88
N ALA A 137 -15.82 6.86 -9.86
CA ALA A 137 -15.36 6.11 -8.72
C ALA A 137 -16.51 5.96 -7.72
N ASP A 138 -16.96 4.76 -7.46
CA ASP A 138 -17.95 4.51 -6.42
C ASP A 138 -17.36 4.77 -5.03
N TYR A 139 -16.09 4.37 -4.85
CA TYR A 139 -15.39 4.45 -3.59
C TYR A 139 -14.04 5.14 -3.72
N THR A 140 -13.58 5.73 -2.62
CA THR A 140 -12.21 6.19 -2.43
C THR A 140 -11.56 5.45 -1.27
N MET A 141 -10.38 4.87 -1.53
CA MET A 141 -9.53 4.25 -0.52
C MET A 141 -8.42 5.20 -0.12
N SER A 142 -8.25 5.40 1.19
CA SER A 142 -7.22 6.26 1.77
C SER A 142 -6.34 5.46 2.74
N PRO A 143 -5.05 5.28 2.44
CA PRO A 143 -4.11 4.59 3.32
C PRO A 143 -3.53 5.54 4.37
N SER A 144 -3.17 4.97 5.52
CA SER A 144 -2.28 5.58 6.50
C SER A 144 -1.37 4.54 7.14
N ILE A 145 -0.22 4.99 7.66
CA ILE A 145 0.79 4.12 8.27
C ILE A 145 1.20 4.69 9.62
N GLN A 146 1.33 3.80 10.59
CA GLN A 146 1.96 4.09 11.87
C GLN A 146 3.19 3.19 11.99
N PHE A 147 4.37 3.79 12.09
CA PHE A 147 5.59 3.07 12.38
C PHE A 147 5.75 2.97 13.89
N ALA A 148 6.10 1.79 14.39
CA ALA A 148 6.53 1.65 15.77
C ALA A 148 7.74 2.57 15.98
N GLN A 149 7.59 3.53 16.86
CA GLN A 149 8.70 4.42 17.20
C GLN A 149 9.81 3.54 17.80
N LYS A 150 11.02 3.68 17.24
CA LYS A 150 12.21 3.19 17.93
C LYS A 150 12.25 3.91 19.27
N THR A 151 11.79 3.26 20.31
CA THR A 151 12.02 3.69 21.69
C THR A 151 13.51 3.48 21.93
N GLY A 152 14.32 4.33 21.28
CA GLY A 152 15.75 4.23 21.25
C GLY A 152 16.34 4.70 22.57
N GLY A 153 17.09 3.86 23.20
CA GLY A 153 18.21 4.24 24.04
C GLY A 153 17.90 4.64 25.46
N ALA A 154 16.92 5.53 25.73
CA ALA A 154 16.75 6.05 27.09
C ALA A 154 16.09 5.01 28.04
N ALA A 155 15.04 4.35 27.61
CA ALA A 155 14.38 3.30 28.39
C ALA A 155 15.23 2.02 28.49
N ALA A 156 15.92 1.65 27.39
CA ALA A 156 16.85 0.51 27.41
C ALA A 156 18.05 0.78 28.32
N GLY A 157 18.57 2.01 28.36
CA GLY A 157 19.66 2.39 29.26
C GLY A 157 19.28 2.36 30.73
N VAL A 158 18.02 2.66 31.07
CA VAL A 158 17.52 2.55 32.44
C VAL A 158 17.31 1.10 32.84
N LEU A 159 16.78 0.27 31.95
CA LEU A 159 16.57 -1.17 32.21
C LEU A 159 17.88 -1.95 32.30
N THR A 160 18.89 -1.61 31.49
CA THR A 160 20.23 -2.24 31.61
C THR A 160 20.93 -1.86 32.92
N ARG A 161 20.71 -0.64 33.43
CA ARG A 161 21.23 -0.22 34.74
C ARG A 161 20.49 -0.87 35.90
N ALA A 162 19.20 -1.13 35.77
CA ALA A 162 18.37 -1.71 36.82
C ALA A 162 18.48 -3.26 36.90
N PHE A 163 18.64 -3.94 35.78
CA PHE A 163 18.55 -5.41 35.65
C PHE A 163 19.83 -6.09 35.11
N GLY A 164 20.93 -5.37 34.96
CA GLY A 164 22.21 -5.91 34.46
C GLY A 164 22.14 -6.48 33.04
N GLY A 165 22.97 -7.50 32.77
CA GLY A 165 23.11 -8.08 31.42
C GLY A 165 21.85 -8.72 30.83
N LEU A 166 20.86 -9.10 31.65
CA LEU A 166 19.57 -9.61 31.18
C LEU A 166 18.68 -8.52 30.56
N GLY A 167 18.84 -7.27 30.99
CA GLY A 167 18.13 -6.13 30.41
C GLY A 167 18.61 -5.77 28.99
N ALA A 168 19.85 -6.14 28.64
CA ALA A 168 20.42 -5.92 27.32
C ALA A 168 19.79 -6.83 26.23
N LEU A 169 19.35 -8.02 26.59
CA LEU A 169 18.65 -8.93 25.68
C LEU A 169 17.24 -8.46 25.35
N ALA A 170 16.57 -7.77 26.27
CA ALA A 170 15.25 -7.18 26.05
C ALA A 170 15.29 -5.87 25.23
N GLY A 171 16.43 -5.14 25.27
CA GLY A 171 16.61 -3.89 24.54
C GLY A 171 17.11 -4.04 23.09
N GLY A 172 17.52 -5.25 22.69
CA GLY A 172 18.08 -5.53 21.37
C GLY A 172 17.09 -5.92 20.29
N MET A 173 15.81 -6.12 20.63
CA MET A 173 14.77 -6.42 19.67
C MET A 173 14.13 -5.13 19.16
N SER A 174 14.82 -4.45 18.26
CA SER A 174 14.23 -3.46 17.37
C SER A 174 13.35 -4.23 16.37
N ALA A 175 12.18 -4.65 16.83
CA ALA A 175 11.17 -5.24 15.97
C ALA A 175 10.74 -4.16 14.97
N ASN A 176 11.04 -4.35 13.71
CA ASN A 176 10.40 -3.58 12.66
C ASN A 176 8.93 -3.98 12.67
N GLU A 177 8.09 -3.14 13.20
CA GLU A 177 6.65 -3.30 13.28
C GLU A 177 6.00 -2.11 12.60
N ALA A 178 5.00 -2.37 11.79
CA ALA A 178 4.17 -1.34 11.20
C ALA A 178 2.70 -1.71 11.40
N SER A 179 1.89 -0.69 11.68
CA SER A 179 0.44 -0.75 11.59
C SER A 179 -0.01 0.12 10.44
N THR A 180 -0.97 -0.37 9.67
CA THR A 180 -1.57 0.35 8.56
C THR A 180 -3.07 0.41 8.74
N THR A 181 -3.66 1.52 8.31
CA THR A 181 -5.11 1.66 8.27
C THR A 181 -5.55 1.96 6.85
N LEU A 182 -6.59 1.28 6.39
CA LEU A 182 -7.28 1.57 5.14
C LEU A 182 -8.68 2.08 5.44
N LEU A 183 -8.98 3.28 4.98
CA LEU A 183 -10.31 3.86 5.02
C LEU A 183 -10.98 3.68 3.67
N LEU A 184 -12.26 3.32 3.65
CA LEU A 184 -13.08 3.24 2.45
C LEU A 184 -14.28 4.17 2.59
N ILE A 185 -14.41 5.09 1.66
CA ILE A 185 -15.42 6.14 1.64
C ILE A 185 -16.31 5.96 0.41
N ASP A 186 -17.62 5.98 0.58
CA ASP A 186 -18.59 6.04 -0.50
C ASP A 186 -18.62 7.47 -1.08
N ASN A 187 -18.25 7.62 -2.34
CA ASN A 187 -18.16 8.93 -2.99
C ASN A 187 -19.51 9.59 -3.27
N ARG A 188 -20.61 8.84 -3.24
CA ARG A 188 -21.95 9.42 -3.47
C ARG A 188 -22.50 10.05 -2.21
N SER A 189 -22.31 9.39 -1.08
CA SER A 189 -22.85 9.86 0.21
C SER A 189 -21.79 10.59 1.06
N GLY A 190 -20.51 10.41 0.78
CA GLY A 190 -19.42 10.87 1.64
C GLY A 190 -19.29 10.06 2.93
N VAL A 191 -20.03 8.96 3.06
CA VAL A 191 -20.00 8.13 4.26
C VAL A 191 -18.79 7.21 4.24
N GLN A 192 -18.04 7.18 5.34
CA GLN A 192 -17.01 6.18 5.55
C GLN A 192 -17.67 4.83 5.86
N ILE A 193 -17.54 3.89 4.94
CA ILE A 193 -18.20 2.56 5.03
C ILE A 193 -17.32 1.50 5.67
N SER A 194 -15.99 1.72 5.68
CA SER A 194 -15.05 0.79 6.33
C SER A 194 -13.82 1.53 6.83
N ALA A 195 -13.30 1.07 7.95
CA ALA A 195 -11.96 1.34 8.45
C ALA A 195 -11.37 -0.01 8.87
N ALA A 196 -10.24 -0.37 8.31
CA ALA A 196 -9.55 -1.62 8.62
C ALA A 196 -8.11 -1.36 9.00
N GLU A 197 -7.69 -1.92 10.12
CA GLU A 197 -6.32 -1.88 10.60
C GLU A 197 -5.65 -3.23 10.33
N GLY A 198 -4.39 -3.18 9.94
CA GLY A 198 -3.54 -4.34 9.77
C GLY A 198 -2.19 -4.11 10.41
N THR A 199 -1.61 -5.15 10.95
CA THR A 199 -0.31 -5.09 11.63
C THR A 199 0.62 -6.16 11.09
N SER A 200 1.91 -5.88 11.07
CA SER A 200 2.93 -6.86 10.74
C SER A 200 4.20 -6.63 11.53
N LYS A 201 4.86 -7.74 11.86
CA LYS A 201 6.16 -7.80 12.55
C LYS A 201 7.18 -8.56 11.70
N ASN A 202 8.45 -8.40 12.00
CA ASN A 202 9.59 -9.00 11.27
C ASN A 202 9.50 -10.50 10.99
N TYR A 203 8.70 -11.25 11.73
CA TYR A 203 8.63 -12.71 11.63
C TYR A 203 7.65 -13.23 10.57
N ASP A 204 6.81 -12.37 10.01
CA ASP A 204 5.72 -12.78 9.10
C ASP A 204 6.17 -12.88 7.63
N PHE A 205 7.47 -12.71 7.35
CA PHE A 205 7.99 -12.67 5.96
C PHE A 205 7.79 -13.95 5.16
N ASN A 206 7.75 -15.11 5.82
CA ASN A 206 7.60 -16.39 5.12
C ASN A 206 6.20 -16.58 4.54
N LEU A 207 5.20 -15.89 5.10
CA LEU A 207 3.82 -15.95 4.64
C LEU A 207 3.59 -15.19 3.32
N PHE A 208 4.41 -14.15 3.07
CA PHE A 208 4.28 -13.27 1.90
C PHE A 208 5.42 -13.39 0.89
N GLY A 209 6.27 -14.42 1.00
CA GLY A 209 7.49 -14.56 0.19
C GLY A 209 7.28 -14.47 -1.32
N GLY A 210 6.19 -15.06 -1.84
CA GLY A 210 5.83 -14.98 -3.26
C GLY A 210 5.36 -13.59 -3.70
N PHE A 211 4.72 -12.86 -2.79
CA PHE A 211 4.22 -11.52 -3.04
C PHE A 211 5.36 -10.50 -3.19
N PHE A 212 6.42 -10.64 -2.39
CA PHE A 212 7.57 -9.72 -2.45
C PHE A 212 8.41 -9.87 -3.71
N GLY A 213 8.49 -11.07 -4.28
CA GLY A 213 9.23 -11.31 -5.53
C GLY A 213 8.68 -10.49 -6.70
N GLY A 214 7.36 -10.25 -6.74
CA GLY A 214 6.70 -9.48 -7.79
C GLY A 214 6.81 -7.97 -7.66
N PHE A 215 7.05 -7.46 -6.44
CA PHE A 215 7.16 -6.01 -6.19
C PHE A 215 8.54 -5.43 -6.48
N ALA A 216 9.54 -6.23 -6.84
CA ALA A 216 10.92 -5.77 -7.03
C ALA A 216 11.06 -4.64 -8.07
N GLY A 217 10.14 -4.53 -9.03
CA GLY A 217 10.17 -3.50 -10.07
C GLY A 217 9.22 -2.31 -9.87
N ALA A 218 8.09 -2.50 -9.18
CA ALA A 218 7.02 -1.49 -9.12
C ALA A 218 7.00 -0.67 -7.83
N GLY A 219 7.59 -1.15 -6.75
CA GLY A 219 7.43 -0.62 -5.40
C GLY A 219 8.65 0.07 -4.78
N GLY A 220 9.70 0.39 -5.54
CA GLY A 220 10.89 1.07 -4.98
C GLY A 220 11.49 0.29 -3.80
N GLY A 221 11.62 0.91 -2.63
CA GLY A 221 12.19 0.30 -1.42
C GLY A 221 11.35 -0.79 -0.75
N TYR A 222 10.07 -0.99 -1.16
CA TYR A 222 9.14 -1.87 -0.46
C TYR A 222 9.52 -3.36 -0.48
N SER A 223 10.12 -3.85 -1.55
CA SER A 223 10.57 -5.23 -1.65
C SER A 223 11.99 -5.46 -1.12
N ASN A 224 12.80 -4.41 -1.08
CA ASN A 224 14.25 -4.51 -0.83
C ASN A 224 14.65 -4.19 0.61
N THR A 225 13.79 -3.50 1.37
CA THR A 225 14.06 -3.13 2.75
C THR A 225 13.21 -3.95 3.73
N PRO A 226 13.74 -4.30 4.91
CA PRO A 226 12.94 -4.98 5.95
C PRO A 226 11.68 -4.18 6.32
N GLN A 227 11.81 -2.86 6.46
CA GLN A 227 10.70 -1.96 6.76
C GLN A 227 9.65 -1.96 5.66
N GLY A 228 10.07 -1.92 4.39
CA GLY A 228 9.17 -1.97 3.25
C GLY A 228 8.33 -3.25 3.23
N LYS A 229 8.97 -4.39 3.50
CA LYS A 229 8.30 -5.69 3.57
C LYS A 229 7.25 -5.73 4.69
N VAL A 230 7.59 -5.20 5.87
CA VAL A 230 6.64 -5.11 7.01
C VAL A 230 5.44 -4.24 6.65
N VAL A 231 5.65 -3.10 6.02
CA VAL A 231 4.57 -2.21 5.57
C VAL A 231 3.66 -2.91 4.55
N VAL A 232 4.24 -3.63 3.57
CA VAL A 232 3.46 -4.38 2.58
C VAL A 232 2.62 -5.47 3.24
N ALA A 233 3.19 -6.22 4.17
CA ALA A 233 2.48 -7.26 4.91
C ALA A 233 1.35 -6.66 5.78
N ALA A 234 1.58 -5.52 6.43
CA ALA A 234 0.56 -4.81 7.19
C ALA A 234 -0.58 -4.30 6.28
N PHE A 235 -0.27 -3.79 5.09
CA PHE A 235 -1.30 -3.43 4.10
C PHE A 235 -2.09 -4.63 3.58
N ALA A 236 -1.45 -5.76 3.37
CA ALA A 236 -2.17 -6.98 2.98
C ALA A 236 -3.13 -7.44 4.09
N ASP A 237 -2.72 -7.33 5.36
CA ASP A 237 -3.60 -7.64 6.48
C ASP A 237 -4.77 -6.66 6.58
N SER A 238 -4.52 -5.33 6.57
CA SER A 238 -5.61 -4.34 6.60
C SER A 238 -6.55 -4.48 5.41
N TYR A 239 -6.03 -4.79 4.21
CA TYR A 239 -6.83 -5.02 3.03
C TYR A 239 -7.73 -6.27 3.18
N ASN A 240 -7.18 -7.36 3.68
CA ASN A 240 -7.94 -8.57 3.95
C ASN A 240 -9.06 -8.33 4.97
N GLN A 241 -8.76 -7.61 6.06
CA GLN A 241 -9.77 -7.26 7.06
C GLN A 241 -10.87 -6.39 6.45
N MET A 242 -10.51 -5.43 5.61
CA MET A 242 -11.47 -4.59 4.89
C MET A 242 -12.38 -5.43 3.98
N VAL A 243 -11.83 -6.31 3.16
CA VAL A 243 -12.60 -7.17 2.25
C VAL A 243 -13.56 -8.08 3.02
N LYS A 244 -13.09 -8.68 4.12
CA LYS A 244 -13.96 -9.50 5.02
C LYS A 244 -15.11 -8.69 5.60
N ALA A 245 -14.83 -7.47 6.06
CA ALA A 245 -15.85 -6.58 6.61
C ALA A 245 -16.89 -6.20 5.54
N LEU A 246 -16.45 -5.91 4.30
CA LEU A 246 -17.33 -5.52 3.21
C LEU A 246 -18.25 -6.67 2.72
N ARG A 247 -17.80 -7.91 2.76
CA ARG A 247 -18.65 -9.07 2.43
C ARG A 247 -19.87 -9.18 3.37
N ASN A 248 -19.72 -8.69 4.60
CA ASN A 248 -20.77 -8.72 5.63
C ASN A 248 -21.37 -7.33 5.86
N TYR A 249 -21.08 -6.36 4.97
CA TYR A 249 -21.53 -4.99 5.15
C TYR A 249 -23.05 -4.88 5.11
N LYS A 250 -23.58 -4.19 6.10
CA LYS A 250 -24.98 -3.74 6.14
C LYS A 250 -24.97 -2.23 6.30
N ALA A 251 -25.71 -1.57 5.42
CA ALA A 251 -25.86 -0.12 5.50
C ALA A 251 -26.39 0.28 6.88
N GLN A 252 -25.73 1.24 7.50
CA GLN A 252 -26.17 1.77 8.79
C GLN A 252 -27.37 2.68 8.60
N THR A 253 -28.33 2.53 9.50
CA THR A 253 -29.52 3.39 9.56
C THR A 253 -29.43 4.30 10.79
N VAL A 254 -29.77 5.56 10.60
CA VAL A 254 -29.89 6.54 11.68
C VAL A 254 -31.34 6.96 11.78
N LYS A 255 -31.89 6.98 13.00
CA LYS A 255 -33.28 7.44 13.22
C LYS A 255 -33.43 8.86 12.68
N GLY A 256 -34.39 9.08 11.78
CA GLY A 256 -34.57 10.35 11.08
C GLY A 256 -33.75 10.52 9.80
N GLY A 257 -32.87 9.58 9.45
CA GLY A 257 -32.04 9.60 8.26
C GLY A 257 -30.61 10.14 8.49
N LEU A 258 -29.72 9.85 7.56
CA LEU A 258 -28.37 10.38 7.58
C LEU A 258 -28.38 11.88 7.30
N GLY A 259 -27.59 12.66 8.03
CA GLY A 259 -27.44 14.10 7.83
C GLY A 259 -28.57 14.97 8.37
N THR A 260 -29.53 14.38 9.12
CA THR A 260 -30.66 15.12 9.72
C THR A 260 -30.43 15.53 11.19
N GLY A 261 -29.16 15.50 11.64
CA GLY A 261 -28.77 15.98 12.96
C GLY A 261 -28.44 14.90 13.99
N GLY A 262 -28.70 13.62 13.65
CA GLY A 262 -28.38 12.50 14.52
C GLY A 262 -29.21 12.44 15.79
N ARG A 263 -28.77 11.62 16.76
CA ARG A 263 -29.48 11.34 18.03
C ARG A 263 -28.93 12.09 19.23
N LEU A 264 -27.77 12.75 19.08
CA LEU A 264 -27.15 13.51 20.14
C LEU A 264 -27.65 14.95 20.07
N GLY A 265 -28.37 15.39 21.10
CA GLY A 265 -28.89 16.74 21.23
C GLY A 265 -27.99 17.58 22.12
N VAL A 266 -27.97 18.89 21.88
CA VAL A 266 -27.36 19.89 22.74
C VAL A 266 -28.38 20.94 23.12
N ASP A 267 -28.26 21.50 24.33
CA ASP A 267 -29.16 22.55 24.76
C ASP A 267 -29.05 23.78 23.86
N GLY A 268 -30.19 24.34 23.45
CA GLY A 268 -30.24 25.47 22.53
C GLY A 268 -29.92 25.11 21.05
N GLY A 269 -29.64 23.85 20.70
CA GLY A 269 -29.37 23.40 19.35
C GLY A 269 -30.62 23.36 18.45
N THR A 270 -30.42 23.40 17.13
CA THR A 270 -31.50 23.42 16.12
C THR A 270 -31.83 22.06 15.52
N THR A 271 -31.05 21.02 15.82
CA THR A 271 -31.27 19.67 15.30
C THR A 271 -32.51 18.99 15.91
N PRO A 272 -33.10 17.97 15.25
CA PRO A 272 -34.23 17.25 15.84
C PRO A 272 -33.96 16.70 17.25
N ALA A 273 -32.77 16.13 17.48
CA ALA A 273 -32.39 15.63 18.81
C ALA A 273 -32.21 16.75 19.83
N SER A 274 -31.70 17.92 19.45
CA SER A 274 -31.58 19.10 20.33
C SER A 274 -32.95 19.66 20.70
N LYS A 275 -33.92 19.66 19.78
CA LYS A 275 -35.29 20.09 20.04
C LYS A 275 -36.01 19.14 21.03
N GLU A 276 -35.67 17.85 21.02
CA GLU A 276 -36.20 16.89 22.01
C GLU A 276 -35.67 17.18 23.42
N VAL A 277 -34.41 17.63 23.56
CA VAL A 277 -33.76 17.99 24.85
C VAL A 277 -34.41 19.23 25.46
N THR A 278 -34.78 20.21 24.64
CA THR A 278 -35.38 21.48 25.10
C THR A 278 -36.91 21.45 25.23
N ALA A 279 -37.55 20.33 24.82
CA ALA A 279 -39.00 20.19 24.96
C ALA A 279 -39.39 20.01 26.43
N PRO A 280 -40.43 20.71 26.91
CA PRO A 280 -40.92 20.52 28.25
C PRO A 280 -41.37 19.06 28.45
N PRO A 281 -41.22 18.49 29.67
CA PRO A 281 -41.66 17.13 29.94
C PRO A 281 -43.15 17.01 29.62
N LYS A 282 -43.50 15.99 28.85
CA LYS A 282 -44.91 15.72 28.56
C LYS A 282 -45.66 15.46 29.88
N PRO A 283 -46.87 16.04 30.07
CA PRO A 283 -47.65 15.89 31.30
C PRO A 283 -48.04 14.43 31.57
#